data_66c8ef077e8526200757c9edaba9468a
#
_entry.id   66c8ef077e8526200757c9edaba9468a
#
_cell.length_a   1.000
_cell.length_b   1.000
_cell.length_c   1.000
_cell.angle_alpha   90.00
_cell.angle_beta   90.00
_cell.angle_gamma   90.00
#
_symmetry.space_group_name_H-M   'P 1'
#
loop_
_entity.id
_entity.type
_entity.pdbx_description
1 polymer ?
#
loop_
_entity_poly.entity_id
_entity_poly.type
_entity_poly.pdbx_seq_one_letter_code
_entity_poly.pdbx_strand_id
1 'polypeptide(L)'
;MPCEKPLLSIIVPVYDVERYLPKCIDSILAQTFTDFELILVEDGSPDNCPVLCDAAAAKDARVRVIHQKNGGLSAARNAGLDAARGEWIGFVDSDDYIAPEMYEALYKAVQSTGADLALCDYAEVDETGAPCLPPYTGLAQRIFTGRELLKRATNTMAQPAWNKLYRRAIFAQLRYPEGKLNEDFFLIPKICLQIQKAVVVPKALYYYVQRGSGIMNGSKTLRHFDAAEAAQRYWDCLVENEVYDALANAAKFTMGSVSRVYRQLPLALRKAPRSREMLRMQFEVVDRTRRYCTVPGGLWLQSWLLWHFPQIYSRLRGFKG
;
A
#
# COMPACT_ATOMS: atom_id res chain seq x y z
N MET A 1 -14.09 -9.71 34.25
CA MET A 1 -13.23 -8.55 34.31
C MET A 1 -13.45 -7.76 33.00
N PRO A 2 -13.54 -6.44 33.00
CA PRO A 2 -13.58 -5.71 31.72
C PRO A 2 -12.29 -6.06 30.97
N CYS A 3 -12.42 -6.57 29.77
CA CYS A 3 -11.28 -6.89 28.91
C CYS A 3 -10.49 -5.60 28.73
N GLU A 4 -9.29 -5.52 29.28
CA GLU A 4 -8.41 -4.36 29.08
C GLU A 4 -8.28 -4.14 27.57
N LYS A 5 -8.33 -2.88 27.14
CA LYS A 5 -8.17 -2.56 25.70
C LYS A 5 -6.78 -3.01 25.28
N PRO A 6 -6.66 -3.80 24.21
CA PRO A 6 -5.35 -4.16 23.69
C PRO A 6 -4.61 -2.89 23.26
N LEU A 7 -3.29 -2.92 23.32
CA LEU A 7 -2.48 -1.81 22.87
C LEU A 7 -2.44 -1.71 21.35
N LEU A 8 -2.49 -2.85 20.66
CA LEU A 8 -2.40 -2.95 19.19
C LEU A 8 -3.60 -3.72 18.64
N SER A 9 -4.21 -3.23 17.54
CA SER A 9 -5.12 -4.00 16.69
C SER A 9 -4.43 -4.33 15.38
N ILE A 10 -4.28 -5.63 15.09
CA ILE A 10 -3.75 -6.13 13.83
C ILE A 10 -4.93 -6.52 12.94
N ILE A 11 -5.06 -5.90 11.77
CA ILE A 11 -6.17 -6.10 10.85
C ILE A 11 -5.68 -6.91 9.66
N VAL A 12 -6.36 -8.02 9.38
CA VAL A 12 -6.08 -8.91 8.26
C VAL A 12 -7.32 -9.03 7.39
N PRO A 13 -7.35 -8.41 6.20
CA PRO A 13 -8.39 -8.65 5.21
C PRO A 13 -8.19 -10.02 4.58
N VAL A 14 -9.25 -10.85 4.53
CA VAL A 14 -9.19 -12.23 4.07
C VAL A 14 -10.15 -12.45 2.90
N TYR A 15 -9.63 -12.88 1.74
CA TYR A 15 -10.43 -13.27 0.59
C TYR A 15 -9.65 -14.21 -0.35
N ASP A 16 -10.18 -15.42 -0.59
CA ASP A 16 -9.67 -16.41 -1.55
C ASP A 16 -8.16 -16.74 -1.38
N VAL A 17 -7.77 -17.08 -0.13
CA VAL A 17 -6.37 -17.32 0.28
C VAL A 17 -6.20 -18.50 1.24
N GLU A 18 -7.08 -19.50 1.22
CA GLU A 18 -7.08 -20.63 2.16
C GLU A 18 -5.71 -21.30 2.33
N ARG A 19 -4.90 -21.32 1.27
CA ARG A 19 -3.57 -21.94 1.26
C ARG A 19 -2.55 -21.16 2.10
N TYR A 20 -2.68 -19.84 2.17
CA TYR A 20 -1.71 -18.93 2.80
C TYR A 20 -2.13 -18.49 4.20
N LEU A 21 -3.42 -18.40 4.43
CA LEU A 21 -4.03 -17.86 5.65
C LEU A 21 -3.51 -18.51 6.94
N PRO A 22 -3.32 -19.83 7.04
CA PRO A 22 -2.79 -20.44 8.26
C PRO A 22 -1.40 -19.90 8.63
N LYS A 23 -0.48 -19.79 7.67
CA LYS A 23 0.88 -19.25 7.90
C LYS A 23 0.84 -17.78 8.32
N CYS A 24 -0.04 -17.00 7.72
CA CYS A 24 -0.27 -15.60 8.10
C CYS A 24 -0.70 -15.49 9.57
N ILE A 25 -1.77 -16.21 9.95
CA ILE A 25 -2.31 -16.21 11.31
C ILE A 25 -1.23 -16.67 12.30
N ASP A 26 -0.57 -17.79 12.05
CA ASP A 26 0.46 -18.35 12.94
C ASP A 26 1.60 -17.36 13.16
N SER A 27 2.04 -16.64 12.12
CA SER A 27 3.10 -15.64 12.23
C SER A 27 2.71 -14.43 13.10
N ILE A 28 1.43 -14.06 13.08
CA ILE A 28 0.89 -12.98 13.90
C ILE A 28 0.74 -13.44 15.36
N LEU A 29 0.22 -14.65 15.58
CA LEU A 29 0.01 -15.19 16.94
C LEU A 29 1.35 -15.49 17.65
N ALA A 30 2.43 -15.73 16.88
CA ALA A 30 3.79 -15.94 17.36
C ALA A 30 4.58 -14.64 17.62
N GLN A 31 3.96 -13.46 17.53
CA GLN A 31 4.65 -12.19 17.79
C GLN A 31 5.15 -12.11 19.24
N THR A 32 6.38 -11.62 19.42
CA THR A 32 6.98 -11.34 20.74
C THR A 32 6.26 -10.22 21.48
N PHE A 33 5.62 -9.31 20.76
CA PHE A 33 4.69 -8.33 21.29
C PHE A 33 3.31 -8.98 21.51
N THR A 34 2.89 -9.17 22.77
CA THR A 34 1.71 -9.99 23.13
C THR A 34 0.43 -9.21 23.39
N ASP A 35 0.50 -7.90 23.65
CA ASP A 35 -0.64 -7.03 23.96
C ASP A 35 -1.34 -6.54 22.68
N PHE A 36 -1.99 -7.47 21.98
CA PHE A 36 -2.72 -7.18 20.75
C PHE A 36 -4.03 -7.95 20.63
N GLU A 37 -4.93 -7.43 19.79
CA GLU A 37 -6.02 -8.21 19.17
C GLU A 37 -5.72 -8.42 17.69
N LEU A 38 -6.11 -9.58 17.16
CA LEU A 38 -6.08 -9.91 15.74
C LEU A 38 -7.52 -9.86 15.20
N ILE A 39 -7.78 -9.00 14.23
CA ILE A 39 -9.07 -8.84 13.57
C ILE A 39 -8.98 -9.42 12.18
N LEU A 40 -9.52 -10.61 11.98
CA LEU A 40 -9.68 -11.25 10.68
C LEU A 40 -10.97 -10.74 10.06
N VAL A 41 -10.88 -10.02 8.95
CA VAL A 41 -12.06 -9.55 8.21
C VAL A 41 -12.24 -10.45 7.00
N GLU A 42 -13.11 -11.44 7.15
CA GLU A 42 -13.48 -12.40 6.12
C GLU A 42 -14.49 -11.73 5.16
N ASP A 43 -14.04 -11.44 3.93
CA ASP A 43 -14.72 -10.63 2.92
C ASP A 43 -15.51 -11.50 1.92
N GLY A 44 -16.26 -12.48 2.41
CA GLY A 44 -17.12 -13.35 1.59
C GLY A 44 -16.33 -14.28 0.68
N SER A 45 -15.29 -14.93 1.19
CA SER A 45 -14.42 -15.84 0.44
C SER A 45 -15.18 -17.05 -0.10
N PRO A 46 -14.90 -17.49 -1.34
CA PRO A 46 -15.54 -18.67 -1.93
C PRO A 46 -14.89 -20.01 -1.51
N ASP A 47 -13.73 -19.93 -0.84
CA ASP A 47 -12.91 -21.07 -0.38
C ASP A 47 -13.14 -21.38 1.11
N ASN A 48 -12.22 -22.12 1.77
CA ASN A 48 -12.33 -22.48 3.19
C ASN A 48 -11.88 -21.37 4.17
N CYS A 49 -11.58 -20.17 3.72
CA CYS A 49 -11.17 -19.07 4.61
C CYS A 49 -12.15 -18.82 5.77
N PRO A 50 -13.49 -18.82 5.57
CA PRO A 50 -14.43 -18.63 6.70
C PRO A 50 -14.21 -19.64 7.84
N VAL A 51 -14.07 -20.92 7.50
CA VAL A 51 -13.84 -22.01 8.46
C VAL A 51 -12.49 -21.85 9.18
N LEU A 52 -11.45 -21.44 8.44
CA LEU A 52 -10.11 -21.21 9.01
C LEU A 52 -10.11 -20.02 9.99
N CYS A 53 -10.81 -18.93 9.66
CA CYS A 53 -10.97 -17.78 10.55
C CYS A 53 -11.65 -18.14 11.84
N ASP A 54 -12.78 -18.86 11.78
CA ASP A 54 -13.54 -19.29 12.96
C ASP A 54 -12.73 -20.27 13.82
N ALA A 55 -11.99 -21.18 13.19
CA ALA A 55 -11.12 -22.10 13.90
C ALA A 55 -9.97 -21.37 14.65
N ALA A 56 -9.45 -20.27 14.07
CA ALA A 56 -8.42 -19.45 14.73
C ALA A 56 -9.03 -18.72 15.96
N ALA A 57 -10.22 -18.13 15.83
CA ALA A 57 -10.91 -17.47 16.93
C ALA A 57 -11.30 -18.43 18.07
N ALA A 58 -11.62 -19.69 17.74
CA ALA A 58 -11.90 -20.70 18.76
C ALA A 58 -10.65 -21.15 19.55
N LYS A 59 -9.46 -20.99 18.98
CA LYS A 59 -8.18 -21.42 19.59
C LYS A 59 -7.48 -20.32 20.40
N ASP A 60 -7.64 -19.06 20.02
CA ASP A 60 -6.94 -17.95 20.67
C ASP A 60 -7.90 -16.77 20.92
N ALA A 61 -8.08 -16.41 22.20
CA ALA A 61 -8.99 -15.34 22.62
C ALA A 61 -8.61 -13.93 22.11
N ARG A 62 -7.41 -13.75 21.60
CA ARG A 62 -6.97 -12.50 20.96
C ARG A 62 -7.55 -12.35 19.55
N VAL A 63 -8.04 -13.43 18.93
CA VAL A 63 -8.59 -13.44 17.57
C VAL A 63 -10.07 -13.09 17.58
N ARG A 64 -10.45 -12.16 16.71
CA ARG A 64 -11.84 -11.79 16.42
C ARG A 64 -12.09 -11.88 14.93
N VAL A 65 -13.25 -12.41 14.55
CA VAL A 65 -13.63 -12.53 13.13
C VAL A 65 -14.79 -11.58 12.84
N ILE A 66 -14.73 -10.96 11.67
CA ILE A 66 -15.82 -10.20 11.08
C ILE A 66 -16.11 -10.87 9.73
N HIS A 67 -17.31 -11.45 9.59
CA HIS A 67 -17.79 -11.93 8.30
C HIS A 67 -18.61 -10.85 7.63
N GLN A 68 -18.28 -10.55 6.37
CA GLN A 68 -19.03 -9.60 5.57
C GLN A 68 -19.24 -10.11 4.13
N LYS A 69 -20.23 -9.52 3.44
CA LYS A 69 -20.36 -9.72 2.00
C LYS A 69 -19.18 -9.07 1.29
N ASN A 70 -18.62 -9.74 0.28
CA ASN A 70 -17.48 -9.22 -0.48
C ASN A 70 -17.68 -7.76 -0.90
N GLY A 71 -16.85 -6.90 -0.31
CA GLY A 71 -16.76 -5.47 -0.59
C GLY A 71 -15.39 -5.05 -1.14
N GLY A 72 -14.43 -5.99 -1.20
CA GLY A 72 -13.07 -5.79 -1.61
C GLY A 72 -12.14 -5.29 -0.51
N LEU A 73 -10.84 -5.27 -0.81
CA LEU A 73 -9.75 -5.02 0.13
C LEU A 73 -9.94 -3.74 0.98
N SER A 74 -10.36 -2.64 0.35
CA SER A 74 -10.62 -1.38 1.06
C SER A 74 -11.75 -1.50 2.06
N ALA A 75 -12.87 -2.14 1.69
CA ALA A 75 -14.01 -2.34 2.57
C ALA A 75 -13.63 -3.23 3.77
N ALA A 76 -12.88 -4.29 3.53
CA ALA A 76 -12.39 -5.18 4.59
C ALA A 76 -11.44 -4.44 5.56
N ARG A 77 -10.47 -3.66 5.06
CA ARG A 77 -9.61 -2.83 5.93
C ARG A 77 -10.41 -1.79 6.72
N ASN A 78 -11.41 -1.16 6.10
CA ASN A 78 -12.27 -0.18 6.77
C ASN A 78 -13.10 -0.83 7.88
N ALA A 79 -13.70 -1.99 7.63
CA ALA A 79 -14.44 -2.74 8.66
C ALA A 79 -13.54 -3.12 9.85
N GLY A 80 -12.30 -3.54 9.58
CA GLY A 80 -11.30 -3.78 10.60
C GLY A 80 -10.95 -2.53 11.40
N LEU A 81 -10.78 -1.37 10.75
CA LEU A 81 -10.54 -0.09 11.41
C LEU A 81 -11.70 0.33 12.32
N ASP A 82 -12.95 0.11 11.89
CA ASP A 82 -14.14 0.44 12.67
C ASP A 82 -14.28 -0.44 13.92
N ALA A 83 -13.81 -1.69 13.85
CA ALA A 83 -13.82 -2.64 14.95
C ALA A 83 -12.59 -2.56 15.88
N ALA A 84 -11.54 -1.87 15.47
CA ALA A 84 -10.27 -1.79 16.19
C ALA A 84 -10.38 -1.03 17.50
N ARG A 85 -9.85 -1.63 18.59
CA ARG A 85 -9.87 -1.07 19.95
C ARG A 85 -8.51 -0.56 20.39
N GLY A 86 -7.42 -1.06 19.79
CA GLY A 86 -6.03 -0.70 20.13
C GLY A 86 -5.73 0.79 19.96
N GLU A 87 -4.74 1.27 20.68
CA GLU A 87 -4.16 2.60 20.45
C GLU A 87 -3.39 2.67 19.14
N TRP A 88 -2.83 1.53 18.75
CA TRP A 88 -2.05 1.36 17.53
C TRP A 88 -2.77 0.41 16.56
N ILE A 89 -2.52 0.60 15.26
CA ILE A 89 -3.05 -0.21 14.17
C ILE A 89 -1.90 -0.79 13.36
N GLY A 90 -1.98 -2.09 13.08
CA GLY A 90 -1.17 -2.78 12.08
C GLY A 90 -2.06 -3.42 11.02
N PHE A 91 -1.55 -3.54 9.79
CA PHE A 91 -2.18 -4.33 8.73
C PHE A 91 -1.24 -5.44 8.32
N VAL A 92 -1.80 -6.59 7.99
CA VAL A 92 -1.07 -7.70 7.36
C VAL A 92 -1.96 -8.25 6.25
N ASP A 93 -1.43 -8.41 5.05
CA ASP A 93 -2.17 -9.05 3.95
C ASP A 93 -2.18 -10.56 4.18
N SER A 94 -3.31 -11.21 3.96
CA SER A 94 -3.58 -12.60 4.37
C SER A 94 -2.81 -13.66 3.60
N ASP A 95 -2.12 -13.28 2.53
CA ASP A 95 -1.22 -14.12 1.74
C ASP A 95 0.27 -13.99 2.12
N ASP A 96 0.58 -13.09 3.08
CA ASP A 96 1.91 -12.78 3.55
C ASP A 96 2.15 -13.32 4.99
N TYR A 97 3.35 -13.12 5.51
CA TYR A 97 3.69 -13.42 6.90
C TYR A 97 4.74 -12.45 7.46
N ILE A 98 4.90 -12.40 8.77
CA ILE A 98 5.75 -11.42 9.45
C ILE A 98 6.78 -12.08 10.36
N ALA A 99 7.92 -11.39 10.58
CA ALA A 99 8.93 -11.83 11.54
C ALA A 99 8.39 -11.77 12.97
N PRO A 100 8.79 -12.69 13.87
CA PRO A 100 8.27 -12.73 15.26
C PRO A 100 8.45 -11.43 16.03
N GLU A 101 9.48 -10.64 15.75
CA GLU A 101 9.81 -9.39 16.43
C GLU A 101 9.27 -8.13 15.75
N MET A 102 8.46 -8.24 14.68
CA MET A 102 8.06 -7.08 13.87
C MET A 102 7.36 -6.00 14.70
N TYR A 103 6.27 -6.34 15.36
CA TYR A 103 5.50 -5.33 16.11
C TYR A 103 6.22 -4.86 17.37
N GLU A 104 7.03 -5.71 18.00
CA GLU A 104 7.88 -5.30 19.11
C GLU A 104 8.91 -4.26 18.67
N ALA A 105 9.58 -4.48 17.54
CA ALA A 105 10.58 -3.55 16.99
C ALA A 105 9.94 -2.21 16.58
N LEU A 106 8.78 -2.25 15.90
CA LEU A 106 8.05 -1.06 15.51
C LEU A 106 7.54 -0.28 16.73
N TYR A 107 7.01 -0.97 17.75
CA TYR A 107 6.52 -0.33 18.95
C TYR A 107 7.66 0.30 19.79
N LYS A 108 8.77 -0.39 19.96
CA LYS A 108 9.97 0.19 20.60
C LYS A 108 10.47 1.45 19.88
N ALA A 109 10.38 1.45 18.54
CA ALA A 109 10.80 2.61 17.76
C ALA A 109 9.86 3.82 17.97
N VAL A 110 8.52 3.64 17.99
CA VAL A 110 7.61 4.76 18.29
C VAL A 110 7.73 5.23 19.73
N GLN A 111 7.93 4.34 20.68
CA GLN A 111 8.13 4.69 22.11
C GLN A 111 9.40 5.54 22.30
N SER A 112 10.51 5.16 21.68
CA SER A 112 11.79 5.88 21.86
C SER A 112 11.86 7.21 21.13
N THR A 113 11.05 7.41 20.07
CA THR A 113 11.12 8.61 19.21
C THR A 113 9.94 9.56 19.36
N GLY A 114 8.83 9.09 19.98
CA GLY A 114 7.56 9.80 20.02
C GLY A 114 6.92 9.91 18.62
N ALA A 115 7.22 8.97 17.71
CA ALA A 115 6.65 8.98 16.36
C ALA A 115 5.20 8.49 16.34
N ASP A 116 4.41 8.99 15.37
CA ASP A 116 3.02 8.60 15.15
C ASP A 116 2.91 7.40 14.20
N LEU A 117 3.99 7.11 13.48
CA LEU A 117 4.11 6.06 12.48
C LEU A 117 5.49 5.43 12.57
N ALA A 118 5.55 4.09 12.65
CA ALA A 118 6.76 3.34 12.37
C ALA A 118 6.59 2.50 11.11
N LEU A 119 7.67 2.31 10.37
CA LEU A 119 7.68 1.43 9.20
C LEU A 119 8.98 0.63 9.18
N CYS A 120 8.88 -0.63 8.75
CA CYS A 120 10.02 -1.50 8.54
C CYS A 120 10.23 -1.82 7.06
N ASP A 121 11.36 -2.42 6.75
CA ASP A 121 11.63 -2.97 5.43
C ASP A 121 10.92 -4.32 5.24
N TYR A 122 10.91 -4.82 4.01
CA TYR A 122 10.32 -6.11 3.67
C TYR A 122 11.23 -6.92 2.76
N ALA A 123 11.04 -8.22 2.77
CA ALA A 123 11.68 -9.15 1.85
C ALA A 123 10.63 -9.73 0.89
N GLU A 124 10.92 -9.75 -0.39
CA GLU A 124 10.15 -10.50 -1.38
C GLU A 124 10.59 -11.96 -1.35
N VAL A 125 9.65 -12.85 -1.11
CA VAL A 125 9.87 -14.29 -1.01
C VAL A 125 8.95 -15.06 -1.96
N ASP A 126 9.37 -16.23 -2.41
CA ASP A 126 8.48 -17.15 -3.12
C ASP A 126 7.54 -17.90 -2.16
N GLU A 127 6.67 -18.74 -2.70
CA GLU A 127 5.72 -19.54 -1.91
C GLU A 127 6.42 -20.54 -0.95
N THR A 128 7.69 -20.86 -1.16
CA THR A 128 8.49 -21.70 -0.25
C THR A 128 9.14 -20.90 0.88
N GLY A 129 9.16 -19.58 0.76
CA GLY A 129 9.84 -18.65 1.66
C GLY A 129 11.29 -18.33 1.25
N ALA A 130 11.74 -18.80 0.06
CA ALA A 130 13.05 -18.45 -0.45
C ALA A 130 13.07 -17.00 -0.96
N PRO A 131 14.13 -16.22 -0.69
CA PRO A 131 14.23 -14.83 -1.14
C PRO A 131 14.22 -14.72 -2.66
N CYS A 132 13.30 -13.90 -3.22
CA CYS A 132 13.26 -13.57 -4.64
C CYS A 132 14.23 -12.43 -4.98
N LEU A 133 14.39 -11.49 -4.06
CA LEU A 133 15.30 -10.35 -4.16
C LEU A 133 15.99 -10.14 -2.81
N PRO A 134 17.22 -9.59 -2.79
CA PRO A 134 17.83 -9.22 -1.52
C PRO A 134 16.93 -8.18 -0.83
N PRO A 135 16.80 -8.24 0.51
CA PRO A 135 16.05 -7.26 1.28
C PRO A 135 16.54 -5.85 0.94
N TYR A 136 15.64 -4.89 0.97
CA TYR A 136 15.93 -3.48 0.66
C TYR A 136 16.77 -2.84 1.79
N THR A 137 17.82 -3.54 2.19
CA THR A 137 18.70 -3.18 3.31
C THR A 137 19.67 -2.09 2.90
N GLY A 138 19.33 -0.86 3.14
CA GLY A 138 20.19 0.30 2.87
C GLY A 138 19.81 1.52 3.70
N LEU A 139 18.77 1.38 4.53
CA LEU A 139 18.31 2.50 5.35
C LEU A 139 18.88 2.36 6.77
N ALA A 140 19.70 3.32 7.18
CA ALA A 140 19.91 3.58 8.60
C ALA A 140 18.57 3.95 9.26
N GLN A 141 18.42 3.70 10.56
CA GLN A 141 17.28 4.23 11.31
C GLN A 141 17.16 5.73 11.04
N ARG A 142 16.00 6.15 10.53
CA ARG A 142 15.74 7.55 10.17
C ARG A 142 14.41 7.99 10.73
N ILE A 143 14.38 9.21 11.21
CA ILE A 143 13.15 9.90 11.59
C ILE A 143 12.84 10.91 10.48
N PHE A 144 11.58 10.94 10.07
CA PHE A 144 11.07 11.88 9.09
C PHE A 144 9.93 12.67 9.73
N THR A 145 9.83 13.94 9.39
CA THR A 145 8.57 14.67 9.55
C THR A 145 7.55 14.12 8.56
N GLY A 146 6.26 14.32 8.81
CA GLY A 146 5.21 13.93 7.87
C GLY A 146 5.44 14.53 6.48
N ARG A 147 5.90 15.79 6.40
CA ARG A 147 6.23 16.48 5.14
C ARG A 147 7.41 15.83 4.41
N GLU A 148 8.43 15.37 5.11
CA GLU A 148 9.57 14.67 4.50
C GLU A 148 9.18 13.28 4.02
N LEU A 149 8.28 12.58 4.73
CA LEU A 149 7.74 11.30 4.28
C LEU A 149 6.83 11.50 3.07
N LEU A 150 6.02 12.56 3.04
CA LEU A 150 5.17 12.92 1.91
C LEU A 150 5.98 13.07 0.61
N LYS A 151 7.15 13.73 0.64
CA LYS A 151 8.05 13.84 -0.52
C LYS A 151 8.52 12.49 -1.06
N ARG A 152 8.45 11.44 -0.25
CA ARG A 152 8.88 10.07 -0.54
C ARG A 152 7.73 9.09 -0.76
N ALA A 153 6.49 9.56 -0.82
CA ALA A 153 5.31 8.69 -0.94
C ALA A 153 5.27 7.85 -2.23
N THR A 154 6.07 8.19 -3.25
CA THR A 154 6.28 7.35 -4.43
C THR A 154 7.30 6.22 -4.23
N ASN A 155 7.92 6.14 -3.05
CA ASN A 155 8.88 5.08 -2.71
C ASN A 155 8.15 3.80 -2.33
N THR A 156 8.61 2.66 -2.80
CA THR A 156 8.00 1.35 -2.55
C THR A 156 7.82 1.03 -1.07
N MET A 157 8.71 1.49 -0.19
CA MET A 157 8.61 1.27 1.25
C MET A 157 7.54 2.14 1.93
N ALA A 158 7.24 3.33 1.39
CA ALA A 158 6.26 4.23 1.98
C ALA A 158 4.81 3.88 1.59
N GLN A 159 4.59 3.30 0.41
CA GLN A 159 3.25 3.04 -0.14
C GLN A 159 2.46 1.95 0.58
N PRO A 160 3.00 0.73 0.81
CA PRO A 160 2.20 -0.38 1.34
C PRO A 160 1.57 -0.05 2.69
N ALA A 161 0.38 -0.58 2.95
CA ALA A 161 -0.27 -0.47 4.25
C ALA A 161 0.38 -1.37 5.32
N TRP A 162 0.92 -2.50 4.91
CA TRP A 162 1.18 -3.66 5.76
C TRP A 162 2.53 -3.65 6.51
N ASN A 163 3.51 -2.87 6.14
CA ASN A 163 4.82 -2.84 6.82
C ASN A 163 4.93 -1.76 7.91
N LYS A 164 3.82 -1.43 8.55
CA LYS A 164 3.72 -0.24 9.41
C LYS A 164 2.97 -0.49 10.71
N LEU A 165 3.27 0.37 11.67
CA LEU A 165 2.53 0.57 12.90
C LEU A 165 2.05 2.02 12.94
N TYR A 166 0.74 2.23 12.99
CA TYR A 166 0.08 3.54 12.92
C TYR A 166 -0.55 3.89 14.26
N ARG A 167 -0.43 5.12 14.73
CA ARG A 167 -1.29 5.61 15.80
C ARG A 167 -2.75 5.63 15.31
N ARG A 168 -3.67 4.97 16.03
CA ARG A 168 -5.08 4.81 15.60
C ARG A 168 -5.78 6.15 15.31
N ALA A 169 -5.40 7.24 16.02
CA ALA A 169 -5.97 8.57 15.79
C ALA A 169 -5.83 9.06 14.34
N ILE A 170 -4.83 8.59 13.59
CA ILE A 170 -4.65 8.89 12.15
C ILE A 170 -5.90 8.49 11.36
N PHE A 171 -6.55 7.40 11.73
CA PHE A 171 -7.72 6.88 11.04
C PHE A 171 -9.06 7.43 11.56
N ALA A 172 -9.06 8.45 12.44
CA ALA A 172 -10.30 9.02 12.96
C ALA A 172 -11.26 9.53 11.84
N GLN A 173 -10.68 10.07 10.75
CA GLN A 173 -11.43 10.57 9.59
C GLN A 173 -10.92 10.00 8.26
N LEU A 174 -9.94 9.10 8.28
CA LEU A 174 -9.38 8.50 7.07
C LEU A 174 -9.92 7.09 6.87
N ARG A 175 -10.33 6.79 5.63
CA ARG A 175 -10.73 5.45 5.18
C ARG A 175 -10.13 5.15 3.82
N TYR A 176 -9.88 3.87 3.58
CA TYR A 176 -9.45 3.38 2.28
C TYR A 176 -10.57 3.59 1.24
N PRO A 177 -10.27 4.07 0.03
CA PRO A 177 -11.27 4.29 -1.01
C PRO A 177 -11.77 2.94 -1.55
N GLU A 178 -13.06 2.66 -1.40
CA GLU A 178 -13.66 1.42 -1.87
C GLU A 178 -13.67 1.33 -3.39
N GLY A 179 -13.55 0.10 -3.90
CA GLY A 179 -13.57 -0.20 -5.34
C GLY A 179 -12.32 0.23 -6.11
N LYS A 180 -11.29 0.77 -5.46
CA LYS A 180 -10.03 1.18 -6.09
C LYS A 180 -8.95 0.10 -5.97
N LEU A 181 -8.08 0.01 -7.00
CA LEU A 181 -6.80 -0.69 -6.90
C LEU A 181 -5.72 0.29 -6.44
N ASN A 182 -4.69 -0.21 -5.72
CA ASN A 182 -3.65 0.61 -5.10
C ASN A 182 -4.23 1.63 -4.11
N GLU A 183 -5.21 1.21 -3.33
CA GLU A 183 -5.96 1.98 -2.35
C GLU A 183 -5.07 2.64 -1.28
N ASP A 184 -3.96 2.01 -0.94
CA ASP A 184 -2.95 2.52 -0.02
C ASP A 184 -2.29 3.79 -0.57
N PHE A 185 -1.99 3.87 -1.85
CA PHE A 185 -1.41 5.06 -2.45
C PHE A 185 -2.38 6.26 -2.50
N PHE A 186 -3.69 6.03 -2.45
CA PHE A 186 -4.67 7.11 -2.24
C PHE A 186 -4.63 7.66 -0.81
N LEU A 187 -4.22 6.84 0.15
CA LEU A 187 -4.33 7.19 1.56
C LEU A 187 -3.01 7.70 2.16
N ILE A 188 -1.87 7.15 1.77
CA ILE A 188 -0.57 7.50 2.37
C ILE A 188 -0.23 9.00 2.32
N PRO A 189 -0.52 9.78 1.26
CA PRO A 189 -0.30 11.21 1.28
C PRO A 189 -1.08 11.93 2.38
N LYS A 190 -2.33 11.51 2.61
CA LYS A 190 -3.18 12.07 3.65
C LYS A 190 -2.68 11.71 5.05
N ILE A 191 -2.19 10.47 5.23
CA ILE A 191 -1.53 10.03 6.48
C ILE A 191 -0.31 10.90 6.76
N CYS A 192 0.53 11.13 5.75
CA CYS A 192 1.73 11.98 5.89
C CYS A 192 1.41 13.40 6.37
N LEU A 193 0.26 13.94 5.98
CA LEU A 193 -0.18 15.28 6.43
C LEU A 193 -0.70 15.31 7.88
N GLN A 194 -1.08 14.17 8.45
CA GLN A 194 -1.62 14.10 9.81
C GLN A 194 -0.59 13.75 10.87
N ILE A 195 0.55 13.19 10.48
CA ILE A 195 1.60 12.78 11.41
C ILE A 195 2.63 13.89 11.62
N GLN A 196 3.16 13.99 12.83
CA GLN A 196 4.30 14.86 13.14
C GLN A 196 5.60 14.14 12.77
N LYS A 197 5.73 12.87 13.16
CA LYS A 197 6.94 12.08 12.97
C LYS A 197 6.64 10.67 12.48
N ALA A 198 7.50 10.17 11.60
CA ALA A 198 7.61 8.77 11.22
C ALA A 198 9.03 8.27 11.52
N VAL A 199 9.15 7.01 11.94
CA VAL A 199 10.44 6.36 12.19
C VAL A 199 10.59 5.11 11.33
N VAL A 200 11.75 4.94 10.70
CA VAL A 200 12.11 3.74 9.93
C VAL A 200 12.93 2.80 10.81
N VAL A 201 12.47 1.55 10.91
CA VAL A 201 13.23 0.43 11.47
C VAL A 201 13.94 -0.27 10.32
N PRO A 202 15.30 -0.23 10.27
CA PRO A 202 16.06 -0.71 9.12
C PRO A 202 16.26 -2.24 9.16
N LYS A 203 15.16 -2.99 9.24
CA LYS A 203 15.11 -4.45 9.23
C LYS A 203 13.98 -4.90 8.34
N ALA A 204 14.20 -5.94 7.54
CA ALA A 204 13.16 -6.63 6.78
C ALA A 204 12.38 -7.55 7.72
N LEU A 205 11.23 -7.07 8.19
CA LEU A 205 10.41 -7.77 9.17
C LEU A 205 9.06 -8.23 8.60
N TYR A 206 8.78 -7.89 7.35
CA TYR A 206 7.61 -8.33 6.61
C TYR A 206 8.06 -9.18 5.42
N TYR A 207 7.39 -10.30 5.19
CA TYR A 207 7.69 -11.22 4.09
C TYR A 207 6.56 -11.18 3.08
N TYR A 208 6.80 -10.47 1.97
CA TYR A 208 5.86 -10.32 0.86
C TYR A 208 5.96 -11.53 -0.07
N VAL A 209 4.90 -12.34 -0.14
CA VAL A 209 4.89 -13.60 -0.90
C VAL A 209 4.54 -13.34 -2.36
N GLN A 210 5.47 -13.64 -3.26
CA GLN A 210 5.27 -13.55 -4.69
C GLN A 210 4.43 -14.75 -5.19
N ARG A 211 3.14 -14.51 -5.50
CA ARG A 211 2.21 -15.53 -6.05
C ARG A 211 2.07 -15.38 -7.54
N GLY A 212 1.99 -16.53 -8.26
CA GLY A 212 1.69 -16.54 -9.70
C GLY A 212 0.28 -15.99 -10.03
N SER A 213 -0.68 -16.13 -9.13
CA SER A 213 -2.10 -15.76 -9.29
C SER A 213 -2.50 -14.43 -8.64
N GLY A 214 -1.56 -13.63 -8.18
CA GLY A 214 -1.84 -12.35 -7.50
C GLY A 214 -2.53 -11.32 -8.40
N ILE A 215 -3.32 -10.40 -7.80
CA ILE A 215 -4.03 -9.29 -8.49
C ILE A 215 -3.09 -8.50 -9.41
N MET A 216 -1.82 -8.38 -9.04
CA MET A 216 -0.83 -7.62 -9.80
C MET A 216 -0.28 -8.36 -11.04
N ASN A 217 -0.43 -9.69 -11.11
CA ASN A 217 0.16 -10.54 -12.15
C ASN A 217 -0.80 -10.86 -13.31
N GLY A 218 -2.08 -10.56 -13.17
CA GLY A 218 -3.10 -10.79 -14.21
C GLY A 218 -3.04 -9.80 -15.38
N SER A 219 -3.83 -10.09 -16.45
CA SER A 219 -4.02 -9.20 -17.59
C SER A 219 -4.50 -7.83 -17.13
N LYS A 220 -3.88 -6.76 -17.64
CA LYS A 220 -4.25 -5.40 -17.25
C LYS A 220 -5.63 -5.02 -17.81
N THR A 221 -6.42 -4.39 -16.96
CA THR A 221 -7.76 -3.84 -17.26
C THR A 221 -7.75 -2.32 -17.06
N LEU A 222 -8.85 -1.65 -17.41
CA LEU A 222 -8.98 -0.21 -17.20
C LEU A 222 -8.92 0.19 -15.70
N ARG A 223 -9.23 -0.72 -14.77
CA ARG A 223 -9.10 -0.49 -13.33
C ARG A 223 -7.66 -0.23 -12.88
N HIS A 224 -6.67 -0.78 -13.58
CA HIS A 224 -5.26 -0.55 -13.23
C HIS A 224 -4.82 0.91 -13.42
N PHE A 225 -5.62 1.74 -14.11
CA PHE A 225 -5.41 3.18 -14.12
C PHE A 225 -5.70 3.88 -12.79
N ASP A 226 -6.27 3.18 -11.81
CA ASP A 226 -6.46 3.72 -10.46
C ASP A 226 -5.10 4.10 -9.82
N ALA A 227 -4.03 3.36 -10.11
CA ALA A 227 -2.67 3.74 -9.71
C ALA A 227 -2.23 5.10 -10.27
N ALA A 228 -2.63 5.42 -11.51
CA ALA A 228 -2.33 6.70 -12.14
C ALA A 228 -3.21 7.83 -11.56
N GLU A 229 -4.47 7.53 -11.24
CA GLU A 229 -5.35 8.46 -10.53
C GLU A 229 -4.81 8.77 -9.13
N ALA A 230 -4.36 7.76 -8.39
CA ALA A 230 -3.73 7.95 -7.08
C ALA A 230 -2.46 8.83 -7.20
N ALA A 231 -1.65 8.61 -8.25
CA ALA A 231 -0.47 9.43 -8.52
C ALA A 231 -0.81 10.89 -8.86
N GLN A 232 -1.89 11.14 -9.58
CA GLN A 232 -2.40 12.50 -9.81
C GLN A 232 -2.83 13.14 -8.49
N ARG A 233 -3.64 12.45 -7.67
CA ARG A 233 -4.08 12.98 -6.36
C ARG A 233 -2.90 13.26 -5.43
N TYR A 234 -1.85 12.45 -5.49
CA TYR A 234 -0.61 12.74 -4.81
C TYR A 234 0.02 14.04 -5.30
N TRP A 235 0.09 14.25 -6.63
CA TRP A 235 0.59 15.49 -7.21
C TRP A 235 -0.25 16.70 -6.78
N ASP A 236 -1.57 16.60 -6.82
CA ASP A 236 -2.49 17.66 -6.35
C ASP A 236 -2.24 17.96 -4.86
N CYS A 237 -2.10 16.93 -4.02
CA CYS A 237 -1.77 17.07 -2.60
C CYS A 237 -0.45 17.82 -2.36
N LEU A 238 0.60 17.57 -3.18
CA LEU A 238 1.86 18.30 -3.07
C LEU A 238 1.69 19.80 -3.43
N VAL A 239 0.88 20.11 -4.45
CA VAL A 239 0.58 21.51 -4.83
C VAL A 239 -0.18 22.22 -3.73
N GLU A 240 -1.25 21.61 -3.23
CA GLU A 240 -2.11 22.17 -2.17
C GLU A 240 -1.34 22.44 -0.87
N ASN A 241 -0.28 21.67 -0.61
CA ASN A 241 0.54 21.81 0.58
C ASN A 241 1.90 22.45 0.31
N GLU A 242 2.08 23.07 -0.85
CA GLU A 242 3.29 23.84 -1.25
C GLU A 242 4.58 23.02 -1.19
N VAL A 243 4.54 21.71 -1.52
CA VAL A 243 5.68 20.80 -1.55
C VAL A 243 6.25 20.72 -2.96
N TYR A 244 6.71 21.84 -3.49
CA TYR A 244 7.06 21.99 -4.91
C TYR A 244 8.33 21.21 -5.32
N ASP A 245 9.24 20.97 -4.41
CA ASP A 245 10.49 20.22 -4.64
C ASP A 245 10.27 18.72 -4.97
N ALA A 246 9.09 18.18 -4.67
CA ALA A 246 8.72 16.81 -5.02
C ALA A 246 7.90 16.68 -6.32
N LEU A 247 7.42 17.79 -6.89
CA LEU A 247 6.49 17.79 -8.03
C LEU A 247 7.03 17.15 -9.30
N ALA A 248 8.30 17.38 -9.63
CA ALA A 248 8.91 16.79 -10.82
C ALA A 248 8.93 15.25 -10.74
N ASN A 249 9.23 14.70 -9.56
CA ASN A 249 9.19 13.26 -9.31
C ASN A 249 7.77 12.71 -9.34
N ALA A 250 6.80 13.41 -8.74
CA ALA A 250 5.39 13.03 -8.79
C ALA A 250 4.84 13.02 -10.22
N ALA A 251 5.17 14.03 -11.04
CA ALA A 251 4.78 14.08 -12.44
C ALA A 251 5.41 12.94 -13.26
N LYS A 252 6.69 12.64 -13.03
CA LYS A 252 7.36 11.48 -13.64
C LYS A 252 6.69 10.16 -13.24
N PHE A 253 6.33 10.01 -11.98
CA PHE A 253 5.65 8.81 -11.46
C PHE A 253 4.26 8.67 -12.09
N THR A 254 3.47 9.76 -12.20
CA THR A 254 2.15 9.77 -12.84
C THR A 254 2.25 9.34 -14.30
N MET A 255 3.17 9.94 -15.08
CA MET A 255 3.41 9.56 -16.47
C MET A 255 3.82 8.08 -16.58
N GLY A 256 4.73 7.62 -15.70
CA GLY A 256 5.20 6.23 -15.66
C GLY A 256 4.07 5.24 -15.40
N SER A 257 3.17 5.56 -14.46
CA SER A 257 2.01 4.74 -14.12
C SER A 257 1.05 4.61 -15.31
N VAL A 258 0.70 5.73 -15.97
CA VAL A 258 -0.15 5.69 -17.17
C VAL A 258 0.52 4.90 -18.29
N SER A 259 1.80 5.16 -18.57
CA SER A 259 2.55 4.50 -19.63
C SER A 259 2.61 2.98 -19.42
N ARG A 260 2.89 2.53 -18.19
CA ARG A 260 2.97 1.10 -17.85
C ARG A 260 1.64 0.39 -18.10
N VAL A 261 0.55 0.94 -17.59
CA VAL A 261 -0.80 0.37 -17.77
C VAL A 261 -1.18 0.37 -19.26
N TYR A 262 -1.06 1.51 -19.94
CA TYR A 262 -1.44 1.65 -21.35
C TYR A 262 -0.73 0.63 -22.25
N ARG A 263 0.57 0.40 -22.07
CA ARG A 263 1.34 -0.57 -22.85
C ARG A 263 0.92 -2.02 -22.63
N GLN A 264 0.47 -2.34 -21.42
CA GLN A 264 0.05 -3.70 -21.04
C GLN A 264 -1.44 -3.96 -21.30
N LEU A 265 -2.24 -2.92 -21.61
CA LEU A 265 -3.65 -3.09 -21.96
C LEU A 265 -3.83 -3.85 -23.28
N PRO A 266 -4.85 -4.72 -23.37
CA PRO A 266 -5.34 -5.26 -24.66
C PRO A 266 -5.63 -4.12 -25.65
N LEU A 267 -5.36 -4.34 -26.94
CA LEU A 267 -5.49 -3.31 -27.98
C LEU A 267 -6.90 -2.67 -28.03
N ALA A 268 -7.94 -3.46 -27.82
CA ALA A 268 -9.32 -2.97 -27.76
C ALA A 268 -9.53 -1.93 -26.67
N LEU A 269 -8.95 -2.15 -25.46
CA LEU A 269 -9.09 -1.25 -24.33
C LEU A 269 -8.23 0.03 -24.44
N ARG A 270 -7.19 0.04 -25.28
CA ARG A 270 -6.39 1.26 -25.52
C ARG A 270 -7.16 2.41 -26.15
N LYS A 271 -8.25 2.10 -26.87
CA LYS A 271 -9.15 3.10 -27.48
C LYS A 271 -10.29 3.54 -26.57
N ALA A 272 -10.44 2.93 -25.39
CA ALA A 272 -11.51 3.25 -24.46
C ALA A 272 -11.44 4.72 -23.96
N PRO A 273 -12.57 5.35 -23.61
CA PRO A 273 -12.58 6.71 -23.06
C PRO A 273 -11.65 6.89 -21.86
N ARG A 274 -11.64 5.95 -20.93
CA ARG A 274 -10.76 5.97 -19.75
C ARG A 274 -9.27 5.99 -20.13
N SER A 275 -8.87 5.26 -21.18
CA SER A 275 -7.48 5.29 -21.65
C SER A 275 -7.07 6.66 -22.20
N ARG A 276 -7.97 7.30 -22.96
CA ARG A 276 -7.75 8.65 -23.51
C ARG A 276 -7.68 9.69 -22.39
N GLU A 277 -8.58 9.60 -21.44
CA GLU A 277 -8.61 10.44 -20.23
C GLU A 277 -7.27 10.37 -19.48
N MET A 278 -6.76 9.17 -19.22
CA MET A 278 -5.51 8.98 -18.49
C MET A 278 -4.29 9.47 -19.26
N LEU A 279 -4.27 9.25 -20.58
CA LEU A 279 -3.22 9.81 -21.44
C LEU A 279 -3.17 11.34 -21.43
N ARG A 280 -4.34 11.98 -21.44
CA ARG A 280 -4.48 13.43 -21.32
C ARG A 280 -4.05 13.92 -19.93
N MET A 281 -4.57 13.29 -18.91
CA MET A 281 -4.30 13.64 -17.50
C MET A 281 -2.79 13.66 -17.19
N GLN A 282 -2.05 12.63 -17.59
CA GLN A 282 -0.61 12.57 -17.34
C GLN A 282 0.14 13.72 -18.03
N PHE A 283 -0.29 14.12 -19.24
CA PHE A 283 0.30 15.26 -19.93
C PHE A 283 0.02 16.58 -19.21
N GLU A 284 -1.23 16.80 -18.79
CA GLU A 284 -1.64 17.98 -18.03
C GLU A 284 -0.86 18.09 -16.71
N VAL A 285 -0.64 16.99 -15.99
CA VAL A 285 0.16 16.96 -14.76
C VAL A 285 1.60 17.38 -15.04
N VAL A 286 2.25 16.81 -16.06
CA VAL A 286 3.64 17.15 -16.42
C VAL A 286 3.75 18.60 -16.88
N ASP A 287 2.80 19.09 -17.70
CA ASP A 287 2.83 20.46 -18.20
C ASP A 287 2.57 21.50 -17.08
N ARG A 288 1.58 21.26 -16.23
CA ARG A 288 1.29 22.11 -15.06
C ARG A 288 2.47 22.19 -14.09
N THR A 289 3.25 21.11 -13.95
CA THR A 289 4.44 21.09 -13.08
C THR A 289 5.46 22.17 -13.45
N ARG A 290 5.56 22.56 -14.73
CA ARG A 290 6.46 23.62 -15.20
C ARG A 290 6.16 25.00 -14.60
N ARG A 291 4.98 25.21 -14.04
CA ARG A 291 4.60 26.46 -13.36
C ARG A 291 5.22 26.58 -11.97
N TYR A 292 5.65 25.47 -11.39
CA TYR A 292 6.11 25.40 -10.00
C TYR A 292 7.60 25.05 -9.89
N CYS A 293 8.12 24.28 -10.82
CA CYS A 293 9.53 23.86 -10.81
C CYS A 293 10.05 23.51 -12.21
N THR A 294 11.36 23.36 -12.33
CA THR A 294 12.00 22.90 -13.55
C THR A 294 11.66 21.45 -13.85
N VAL A 295 11.06 21.21 -15.01
CA VAL A 295 10.77 19.87 -15.52
C VAL A 295 11.83 19.51 -16.55
N PRO A 296 12.53 18.35 -16.44
CA PRO A 296 13.45 17.90 -17.47
C PRO A 296 12.78 17.86 -18.84
N GLY A 297 13.39 18.48 -19.85
CA GLY A 297 12.81 18.56 -21.21
C GLY A 297 12.47 17.20 -21.82
N GLY A 298 13.29 16.18 -21.53
CA GLY A 298 13.00 14.80 -21.93
C GLY A 298 11.72 14.23 -21.31
N LEU A 299 11.37 14.61 -20.08
CA LEU A 299 10.12 14.18 -19.44
C LEU A 299 8.90 14.82 -20.12
N TRP A 300 8.96 16.11 -20.40
CA TRP A 300 7.89 16.81 -21.10
C TRP A 300 7.67 16.24 -22.51
N LEU A 301 8.73 16.06 -23.30
CA LEU A 301 8.64 15.49 -24.63
C LEU A 301 8.06 14.06 -24.62
N GLN A 302 8.48 13.22 -23.67
CA GLN A 302 7.95 11.86 -23.53
C GLN A 302 6.45 11.88 -23.19
N SER A 303 6.05 12.78 -22.31
CA SER A 303 4.65 12.97 -21.90
C SER A 303 3.79 13.44 -23.08
N TRP A 304 4.31 14.40 -23.86
CA TRP A 304 3.67 14.90 -25.07
C TRP A 304 3.53 13.79 -26.14
N LEU A 305 4.58 13.01 -26.39
CA LEU A 305 4.56 11.88 -27.31
C LEU A 305 3.57 10.80 -26.85
N LEU A 306 3.52 10.49 -25.56
CA LEU A 306 2.57 9.52 -25.02
C LEU A 306 1.12 9.97 -25.19
N TRP A 307 0.84 11.26 -25.07
CA TRP A 307 -0.48 11.84 -25.28
C TRP A 307 -0.90 11.86 -26.75
N HIS A 308 -0.08 12.45 -27.62
CA HIS A 308 -0.43 12.67 -29.03
C HIS A 308 -0.20 11.44 -29.92
N PHE A 309 0.81 10.64 -29.62
CA PHE A 309 1.24 9.49 -30.42
C PHE A 309 1.50 8.25 -29.56
N PRO A 310 0.49 7.76 -28.78
CA PRO A 310 0.71 6.71 -27.78
C PRO A 310 1.19 5.38 -28.38
N GLN A 311 0.82 5.07 -29.62
CA GLN A 311 1.29 3.86 -30.30
C GLN A 311 2.78 3.97 -30.69
N ILE A 312 3.23 5.14 -31.16
CA ILE A 312 4.65 5.41 -31.49
C ILE A 312 5.47 5.34 -30.20
N TYR A 313 5.03 6.03 -29.15
CA TYR A 313 5.68 5.99 -27.84
C TYR A 313 5.82 4.55 -27.31
N SER A 314 4.76 3.75 -27.41
CA SER A 314 4.77 2.36 -26.95
C SER A 314 5.75 1.49 -27.71
N ARG A 315 5.91 1.70 -29.04
CA ARG A 315 6.91 0.99 -29.86
C ARG A 315 8.34 1.38 -29.48
N LEU A 316 8.61 2.68 -29.31
CA LEU A 316 9.93 3.17 -28.93
C LEU A 316 10.40 2.66 -27.55
N ARG A 317 9.47 2.46 -26.62
CA ARG A 317 9.75 1.91 -25.27
C ARG A 317 9.74 0.40 -25.21
N GLY A 318 9.13 -0.30 -26.18
CA GLY A 318 9.08 -1.76 -26.26
C GLY A 318 10.38 -2.40 -26.76
N PHE A 319 11.30 -1.62 -27.34
CA PHE A 319 12.62 -2.10 -27.79
C PHE A 319 13.66 -2.25 -26.66
N LYS A 320 13.26 -2.15 -25.39
CA LYS A 320 14.09 -2.43 -24.22
C LYS A 320 13.42 -3.50 -23.37
N GLY A 321 13.38 -4.70 -23.89
CA GLY A 321 12.94 -5.85 -23.12
C GLY A 321 13.61 -7.07 -23.60
#